data_90a32e8535e57a6eabae4f25b8af733e
#
_entry.id   90a32e8535e57a6eabae4f25b8af733e
#
_cell.length_a   1.000
_cell.length_b   1.000
_cell.length_c   1.000
_cell.angle_alpha   90.00
_cell.angle_beta   90.00
_cell.angle_gamma   90.00
#
_symmetry.space_group_name_H-M   'P 1'
#
loop_
_entity.id
_entity.type
_entity.pdbx_description
1 polymer ?
#
loop_
_entity_poly.entity_id
_entity_poly.type
_entity_poly.pdbx_seq_one_letter_code
_entity_poly.pdbx_strand_id
1 'polypeptide(L)'
;MSEFPAPSSLIPHRPPFLFVDQITALNPGQSASGLWRLTGDESFFAGHFVGRPTLPGVLMCEAIAQVGAIAILSDEKFKNKLPLFGGIDSARFRRQVIPGDTLEMSITLTKMSARAGKGSGVATVNNEIACQCELFFVVVDS
;
A
#
# COMPACT_ATOMS: atom_id res chain seq x y z
N MET A 1 9.69 17.13 -8.46
CA MET A 1 8.98 17.46 -7.20
C MET A 1 7.56 16.90 -7.27
N SER A 2 7.14 16.24 -6.24
CA SER A 2 5.78 15.70 -6.18
C SER A 2 4.81 16.82 -5.76
N GLU A 3 3.62 16.85 -6.38
CA GLU A 3 2.56 17.77 -5.96
C GLU A 3 1.77 17.27 -4.75
N PHE A 4 2.08 16.06 -4.24
CA PHE A 4 1.45 15.46 -3.07
C PHE A 4 2.43 15.42 -1.91
N PRO A 5 1.93 15.36 -0.66
CA PRO A 5 2.80 15.22 0.50
C PRO A 5 3.65 13.96 0.45
N ALA A 6 4.75 13.94 1.19
CA ALA A 6 5.50 12.72 1.39
C ALA A 6 4.63 11.70 2.13
N PRO A 7 4.68 10.41 1.78
CA PRO A 7 3.89 9.39 2.48
C PRO A 7 4.09 9.43 3.99
N SER A 8 5.31 9.62 4.47
CA SER A 8 5.61 9.65 5.90
C SER A 8 4.96 10.81 6.65
N SER A 9 4.46 11.82 5.95
CA SER A 9 3.72 12.92 6.59
C SER A 9 2.26 12.55 6.85
N LEU A 10 1.75 11.48 6.25
CA LEU A 10 0.35 11.07 6.38
C LEU A 10 0.19 9.77 7.16
N ILE A 11 1.13 8.83 7.03
CA ILE A 11 1.06 7.54 7.71
C ILE A 11 2.22 7.37 8.68
N PRO A 12 2.06 6.59 9.77
CA PRO A 12 3.10 6.43 10.78
C PRO A 12 4.21 5.46 10.40
N HIS A 13 4.04 4.72 9.32
CA HIS A 13 5.03 3.75 8.85
C HIS A 13 6.38 4.42 8.57
N ARG A 14 7.47 3.71 8.87
CA ARG A 14 8.84 4.21 8.66
C ARG A 14 9.72 3.09 8.13
N PRO A 15 10.81 3.40 7.42
CA PRO A 15 11.76 2.36 7.03
C PRO A 15 12.20 1.54 8.25
N PRO A 16 12.34 0.23 8.11
CA PRO A 16 12.32 -0.54 6.87
C PRO A 16 10.94 -1.03 6.43
N PHE A 17 9.85 -0.50 7.02
CA PHE A 17 8.50 -0.97 6.72
C PHE A 17 7.61 0.11 6.10
N LEU A 18 8.21 1.07 5.42
CA LEU A 18 7.48 2.05 4.61
C LEU A 18 7.62 1.63 3.14
N PHE A 19 6.49 1.27 2.51
CA PHE A 19 6.46 0.67 1.17
C PHE A 19 5.81 1.57 0.12
N VAL A 20 5.76 2.86 0.39
CA VAL A 20 5.27 3.85 -0.57
C VAL A 20 6.31 4.96 -0.65
N ASP A 21 6.96 5.08 -1.79
CA ASP A 21 7.98 6.12 -2.00
C ASP A 21 7.37 7.46 -2.36
N GLN A 22 6.23 7.45 -3.05
CA GLN A 22 5.64 8.65 -3.61
C GLN A 22 4.14 8.44 -3.81
N ILE A 23 3.35 9.45 -3.46
CA ILE A 23 1.92 9.50 -3.75
C ILE A 23 1.76 10.07 -5.16
N THR A 24 0.98 9.42 -6.00
CA THR A 24 0.76 9.84 -7.39
C THR A 24 -0.66 10.32 -7.66
N ALA A 25 -1.62 9.94 -6.82
CA ALA A 25 -2.98 10.43 -6.89
C ALA A 25 -3.60 10.34 -5.49
N LEU A 26 -4.48 11.27 -5.17
CA LEU A 26 -5.09 11.32 -3.84
C LEU A 26 -6.45 11.98 -3.93
N ASN A 27 -7.48 11.25 -3.52
CA ASN A 27 -8.83 11.75 -3.35
C ASN A 27 -9.22 11.41 -1.89
N PRO A 28 -9.08 12.38 -0.96
CA PRO A 28 -9.21 12.10 0.47
C PRO A 28 -10.49 11.35 0.83
N GLY A 29 -10.34 10.29 1.61
CA GLY A 29 -11.44 9.45 2.04
C GLY A 29 -12.03 8.53 0.98
N GLN A 30 -11.51 8.55 -0.25
CA GLN A 30 -12.08 7.79 -1.36
C GLN A 30 -11.05 6.88 -2.05
N SER A 31 -9.90 7.42 -2.43
CA SER A 31 -8.91 6.65 -3.18
C SER A 31 -7.54 7.28 -3.10
N ALA A 32 -6.53 6.49 -3.39
CA ALA A 32 -5.17 6.97 -3.52
C ALA A 32 -4.36 6.03 -4.41
N SER A 33 -3.26 6.55 -4.94
CA SER A 33 -2.30 5.78 -5.71
C SER A 33 -0.88 6.20 -5.30
N GLY A 34 0.06 5.28 -5.43
CA GLY A 34 1.44 5.54 -5.11
C GLY A 34 2.40 4.59 -5.81
N LEU A 35 3.67 4.84 -5.61
CA LEU A 35 4.76 4.05 -6.21
C LEU A 35 5.65 3.48 -5.13
N TRP A 36 6.19 2.30 -5.39
CA TRP A 36 7.27 1.69 -4.60
C TRP A 36 8.34 1.20 -5.57
N ARG A 37 9.51 1.83 -5.54
CA ARG A 37 10.65 1.48 -6.40
C ARG A 37 11.52 0.47 -5.66
N LEU A 38 11.55 -0.75 -6.16
CA LEU A 38 12.32 -1.83 -5.54
C LEU A 38 13.77 -1.74 -5.99
N THR A 39 14.67 -1.43 -5.06
CA THR A 39 16.09 -1.25 -5.38
C THR A 39 16.87 -2.55 -5.36
N GLY A 40 16.42 -3.52 -4.56
CA GLY A 40 17.15 -4.76 -4.31
C GLY A 40 17.88 -4.76 -2.97
N ASP A 41 17.96 -3.59 -2.31
CA ASP A 41 18.61 -3.46 -1.00
C ASP A 41 17.66 -3.72 0.16
N GLU A 42 16.39 -3.90 -0.12
CA GLU A 42 15.41 -4.24 0.91
C GLU A 42 15.79 -5.57 1.57
N SER A 43 15.72 -5.59 2.91
CA SER A 43 16.27 -6.69 3.71
C SER A 43 15.63 -8.05 3.44
N PHE A 44 14.37 -8.09 3.03
CA PHE A 44 13.67 -9.35 2.81
C PHE A 44 14.15 -10.12 1.56
N PHE A 45 14.80 -9.46 0.60
CA PHE A 45 15.22 -10.13 -0.62
C PHE A 45 16.31 -11.17 -0.40
N ALA A 46 17.16 -10.98 0.63
CA ALA A 46 18.24 -11.93 0.90
C ALA A 46 17.73 -13.32 1.22
N GLY A 47 16.55 -13.41 1.84
CA GLY A 47 15.96 -14.69 2.21
C GLY A 47 14.76 -15.13 1.37
N HIS A 48 14.37 -14.32 0.38
CA HIS A 48 13.16 -14.61 -0.39
C HIS A 48 13.39 -14.31 -1.88
N PHE A 49 14.13 -15.09 -2.59
CA PHE A 49 14.77 -16.35 -2.19
C PHE A 49 16.26 -16.26 -2.48
N VAL A 50 17.07 -17.12 -1.87
CA VAL A 50 18.51 -17.15 -2.12
C VAL A 50 18.76 -17.38 -3.62
N GLY A 51 19.50 -16.44 -4.26
CA GLY A 51 19.78 -16.51 -5.69
C GLY A 51 18.61 -16.17 -6.61
N ARG A 52 17.43 -15.90 -6.05
CA ARG A 52 16.24 -15.53 -6.84
C ARG A 52 15.38 -14.56 -6.05
N PRO A 53 15.79 -13.29 -5.91
CA PRO A 53 15.04 -12.34 -5.12
C PRO A 53 13.67 -12.06 -5.73
N THR A 54 12.63 -12.21 -4.90
CA THR A 54 11.24 -12.07 -5.29
C THR A 54 10.53 -11.28 -4.20
N LEU A 55 9.76 -10.28 -4.58
CA LEU A 55 8.96 -9.54 -3.61
C LEU A 55 7.86 -10.47 -3.06
N PRO A 56 7.82 -10.69 -1.73
CA PRO A 56 6.75 -11.48 -1.14
C PRO A 56 5.37 -10.90 -1.49
N GLY A 57 4.47 -11.77 -1.95
CA GLY A 57 3.13 -11.33 -2.35
C GLY A 57 2.39 -10.59 -1.24
N VAL A 58 2.53 -11.08 0.00
CA VAL A 58 1.86 -10.42 1.15
C VAL A 58 2.36 -8.99 1.37
N LEU A 59 3.59 -8.67 0.96
CA LEU A 59 4.09 -7.30 1.06
C LEU A 59 3.50 -6.39 -0.03
N MET A 60 3.04 -6.95 -1.14
CA MET A 60 2.25 -6.17 -2.09
C MET A 60 0.91 -5.79 -1.47
N CYS A 61 0.28 -6.70 -0.74
CA CYS A 61 -0.94 -6.38 0.01
C CYS A 61 -0.67 -5.30 1.05
N GLU A 62 0.45 -5.39 1.77
CA GLU A 62 0.83 -4.37 2.75
C GLU A 62 1.06 -3.02 2.10
N ALA A 63 1.76 -2.97 0.96
CA ALA A 63 1.99 -1.73 0.23
C ALA A 63 0.68 -1.08 -0.20
N ILE A 64 -0.25 -1.88 -0.72
CA ILE A 64 -1.59 -1.40 -1.09
C ILE A 64 -2.34 -0.91 0.16
N ALA A 65 -2.21 -1.61 1.28
CA ALA A 65 -2.83 -1.19 2.55
C ALA A 65 -2.27 0.15 3.02
N GLN A 66 -0.98 0.40 2.84
CA GLN A 66 -0.38 1.68 3.19
C GLN A 66 -0.95 2.81 2.32
N VAL A 67 -1.15 2.56 1.05
CA VAL A 67 -1.83 3.53 0.16
C VAL A 67 -3.27 3.76 0.64
N GLY A 68 -3.94 2.71 1.09
CA GLY A 68 -5.28 2.82 1.68
C GLY A 68 -5.29 3.67 2.95
N ALA A 69 -4.28 3.49 3.81
CA ALA A 69 -4.14 4.32 5.01
C ALA A 69 -3.92 5.79 4.64
N ILE A 70 -3.17 6.06 3.57
CA ILE A 70 -2.99 7.42 3.06
C ILE A 70 -4.34 8.02 2.66
N ALA A 71 -5.17 7.27 1.94
CA ALA A 71 -6.51 7.75 1.55
C ALA A 71 -7.38 8.04 2.78
N ILE A 72 -7.35 7.15 3.78
CA ILE A 72 -8.15 7.32 5.00
C ILE A 72 -7.67 8.53 5.79
N LEU A 73 -6.37 8.62 6.07
CA LEU A 73 -5.82 9.65 6.95
C LEU A 73 -5.78 11.03 6.32
N SER A 74 -5.93 11.15 5.01
CA SER A 74 -6.06 12.44 4.35
C SER A 74 -7.45 13.05 4.47
N ASP A 75 -8.43 12.29 4.97
CA ASP A 75 -9.76 12.79 5.29
C ASP A 75 -9.75 13.33 6.72
N GLU A 76 -10.19 14.59 6.90
CA GLU A 76 -10.23 15.25 8.21
C GLU A 76 -10.97 14.45 9.28
N LYS A 77 -11.99 13.68 8.89
CA LYS A 77 -12.74 12.84 9.81
C LYS A 77 -11.89 11.82 10.55
N PHE A 78 -10.76 11.42 9.95
CA PHE A 78 -9.89 10.39 10.51
C PHE A 78 -8.60 10.96 11.07
N LYS A 79 -8.53 12.28 11.23
CA LYS A 79 -7.38 12.92 11.86
C LYS A 79 -7.15 12.33 13.26
N ASN A 80 -5.90 12.03 13.59
CA ASN A 80 -5.48 11.42 14.86
C ASN A 80 -6.02 10.00 15.05
N LYS A 81 -6.38 9.32 13.96
CA LYS A 81 -6.74 7.92 13.98
C LYS A 81 -5.60 7.07 13.42
N LEU A 82 -5.72 5.76 13.61
CA LEU A 82 -4.78 4.79 13.07
C LEU A 82 -5.57 3.69 12.36
N PRO A 83 -5.50 3.62 11.02
CA PRO A 83 -6.08 2.50 10.31
C PRO A 83 -5.14 1.30 10.39
N LEU A 84 -5.61 0.26 11.06
CA LEU A 84 -4.89 -1.00 11.14
C LEU A 84 -5.33 -1.89 9.97
N PHE A 85 -4.37 -2.62 9.42
CA PHE A 85 -4.65 -3.60 8.38
C PHE A 85 -5.33 -4.80 9.04
N GLY A 86 -6.66 -4.85 8.98
CA GLY A 86 -7.47 -5.78 9.75
C GLY A 86 -7.71 -7.11 9.07
N GLY A 87 -7.59 -7.19 7.76
CA GLY A 87 -7.81 -8.46 7.07
C GLY A 87 -7.70 -8.35 5.56
N ILE A 88 -7.59 -9.50 4.93
CA ILE A 88 -7.59 -9.67 3.48
C ILE A 88 -8.78 -10.57 3.15
N ASP A 89 -9.78 -10.02 2.49
CA ASP A 89 -10.94 -10.82 2.07
C ASP A 89 -10.60 -11.69 0.87
N SER A 90 -9.77 -11.18 -0.04
CA SER A 90 -9.24 -11.94 -1.16
C SER A 90 -7.95 -11.33 -1.65
N ALA A 91 -7.09 -12.16 -2.23
CA ALA A 91 -5.85 -11.70 -2.86
C ALA A 91 -5.48 -12.66 -3.98
N ARG A 92 -4.98 -12.09 -5.08
CA ARG A 92 -4.46 -12.84 -6.21
C ARG A 92 -3.13 -12.23 -6.61
N PHE A 93 -2.11 -13.07 -6.72
CA PHE A 93 -0.77 -12.67 -7.14
C PHE A 93 -0.58 -13.18 -8.57
N ARG A 94 -0.48 -12.24 -9.52
CA ARG A 94 -0.57 -12.57 -10.95
C ARG A 94 0.75 -12.58 -11.68
N ARG A 95 1.79 -12.01 -11.09
CA ARG A 95 3.13 -12.04 -11.64
C ARG A 95 4.16 -11.88 -10.54
N GLN A 96 5.36 -12.39 -10.79
CA GLN A 96 6.50 -12.18 -9.92
C GLN A 96 6.99 -10.72 -10.04
N VAL A 97 7.38 -10.13 -8.93
CA VAL A 97 7.96 -8.79 -8.85
C VAL A 97 9.36 -8.93 -8.30
N ILE A 98 10.33 -8.31 -8.94
CA ILE A 98 11.76 -8.48 -8.65
C ILE A 98 12.44 -7.13 -8.43
N PRO A 99 13.67 -7.13 -7.86
CA PRO A 99 14.45 -5.89 -7.76
C PRO A 99 14.59 -5.19 -9.11
N GLY A 100 14.46 -3.86 -9.09
CA GLY A 100 14.46 -3.03 -10.29
C GLY A 100 13.07 -2.72 -10.81
N ASP A 101 12.05 -3.48 -10.39
CA ASP A 101 10.67 -3.17 -10.76
C ASP A 101 10.16 -1.98 -9.95
N THR A 102 9.27 -1.20 -10.56
CA THR A 102 8.50 -0.18 -9.86
C THR A 102 7.06 -0.68 -9.73
N LEU A 103 6.61 -0.83 -8.48
CA LEU A 103 5.25 -1.25 -8.20
C LEU A 103 4.36 -0.01 -8.14
N GLU A 104 3.31 0.02 -8.94
CA GLU A 104 2.30 1.08 -8.93
C GLU A 104 1.08 0.54 -8.21
N MET A 105 0.72 1.17 -7.07
CA MET A 105 -0.39 0.71 -6.25
C MET A 105 -1.54 1.69 -6.32
N SER A 106 -2.76 1.17 -6.37
CA SER A 106 -3.98 1.98 -6.30
C SER A 106 -5.00 1.27 -5.44
N ILE A 107 -5.77 2.05 -4.69
CA ILE A 107 -6.87 1.50 -3.90
C ILE A 107 -8.05 2.46 -3.95
N THR A 108 -9.26 1.89 -4.03
CA THR A 108 -10.51 2.61 -3.89
C THR A 108 -11.22 2.10 -2.66
N LEU A 109 -11.52 3.01 -1.73
CA LEU A 109 -12.28 2.64 -0.53
C LEU A 109 -13.73 2.40 -0.95
N THR A 110 -14.21 1.19 -0.70
CA THR A 110 -15.54 0.76 -1.15
C THR A 110 -16.59 0.91 -0.07
N LYS A 111 -16.15 0.97 1.20
CA LYS A 111 -17.03 1.07 2.34
C LYS A 111 -16.27 1.65 3.51
N MET A 112 -16.76 2.72 4.11
CA MET A 112 -16.12 3.35 5.26
C MET A 112 -17.13 3.69 6.32
N SER A 113 -16.77 3.43 7.57
CA SER A 113 -17.47 3.89 8.77
C SER A 113 -16.44 4.47 9.73
N ALA A 114 -16.88 4.95 10.89
CA ALA A 114 -15.98 5.54 11.87
C ALA A 114 -14.93 4.55 12.40
N ARG A 115 -15.22 3.25 12.37
CA ARG A 115 -14.39 2.22 13.01
C ARG A 115 -13.81 1.19 12.04
N ALA A 116 -14.27 1.15 10.81
CA ALA A 116 -13.85 0.12 9.88
C ALA A 116 -14.00 0.59 8.45
N GLY A 117 -13.29 -0.06 7.54
CA GLY A 117 -13.40 0.22 6.13
C GLY A 117 -12.95 -0.93 5.28
N LYS A 118 -13.36 -0.90 4.02
CA LYS A 118 -12.93 -1.86 3.00
C LYS A 118 -12.41 -1.12 1.80
N GLY A 119 -11.47 -1.74 1.10
CA GLY A 119 -10.92 -1.20 -0.12
C GLY A 119 -10.60 -2.27 -1.13
N SER A 120 -10.74 -1.91 -2.40
CA SER A 120 -10.37 -2.75 -3.53
C SER A 120 -9.09 -2.20 -4.13
N GLY A 121 -8.03 -2.99 -4.14
CA GLY A 121 -6.71 -2.54 -4.51
C GLY A 121 -6.08 -3.36 -5.63
N VAL A 122 -5.14 -2.72 -6.31
CA VAL A 122 -4.37 -3.35 -7.38
C VAL A 122 -2.95 -2.81 -7.37
N ALA A 123 -1.99 -3.66 -7.69
CA ALA A 123 -0.61 -3.28 -7.92
C ALA A 123 -0.19 -3.77 -9.29
N THR A 124 0.49 -2.91 -10.05
CA THR A 124 0.94 -3.22 -11.40
C THR A 124 2.42 -2.93 -11.54
N VAL A 125 3.04 -3.60 -12.50
CA VAL A 125 4.40 -3.31 -12.97
C VAL A 125 4.32 -3.20 -14.49
N ASN A 126 4.72 -2.07 -15.05
CA ASN A 126 4.65 -1.81 -16.49
C ASN A 126 3.25 -2.10 -17.05
N ASN A 127 2.21 -1.65 -16.35
CA ASN A 127 0.79 -1.84 -16.70
C ASN A 127 0.31 -3.30 -16.66
N GLU A 128 1.12 -4.21 -16.12
CA GLU A 128 0.74 -5.61 -15.95
C GLU A 128 0.37 -5.86 -14.50
N ILE A 129 -0.80 -6.44 -14.27
CA ILE A 129 -1.28 -6.68 -12.90
C ILE A 129 -0.38 -7.69 -12.19
N ALA A 130 0.16 -7.28 -11.05
CA ALA A 130 0.95 -8.15 -10.17
C ALA A 130 0.11 -8.66 -9.01
N CYS A 131 -0.77 -7.83 -8.46
CA CYS A 131 -1.60 -8.18 -7.31
C CYS A 131 -2.95 -7.50 -7.42
N GLN A 132 -4.01 -8.24 -7.07
CA GLN A 132 -5.36 -7.71 -6.89
C GLN A 132 -5.85 -8.18 -5.54
N CYS A 133 -6.42 -7.29 -4.74
CA CYS A 133 -6.87 -7.67 -3.40
C CYS A 133 -8.06 -6.86 -2.93
N GLU A 134 -8.81 -7.47 -2.00
CA GLU A 134 -9.87 -6.81 -1.25
C GLU A 134 -9.43 -6.78 0.20
N LEU A 135 -9.29 -5.59 0.76
CA LEU A 135 -8.69 -5.37 2.07
C LEU A 135 -9.70 -4.83 3.07
N PHE A 136 -9.44 -5.11 4.34
CA PHE A 136 -10.25 -4.65 5.45
C PHE A 136 -9.38 -3.87 6.43
N PHE A 137 -9.88 -2.72 6.87
CA PHE A 137 -9.20 -1.84 7.83
C PHE A 137 -10.02 -1.70 9.10
N VAL A 138 -9.33 -1.66 10.23
CA VAL A 138 -9.94 -1.32 11.53
C VAL A 138 -9.35 0.02 11.95
N VAL A 139 -10.21 0.99 12.24
CA VAL A 139 -9.78 2.35 12.62
C VAL A 139 -9.83 2.48 14.12
N VAL A 140 -8.68 2.79 14.71
CA VAL A 140 -8.55 3.00 16.16
C VAL A 140 -7.97 4.37 16.44
N ASP A 141 -7.97 4.79 17.71
CA ASP A 141 -7.30 6.03 18.11
C ASP A 141 -5.79 5.81 18.07
N SER A 142 -5.08 6.82 17.58
CA SER A 142 -3.62 6.73 17.53
C SER A 142 -2.97 7.16 18.83
#